data_69e0d1bee4cf75dfac7404ad9595f5f0
#
_entry.id   69e0d1bee4cf75dfac7404ad9595f5f0
#
_cell.length_a   1.000
_cell.length_b   1.000
_cell.length_c   1.000
_cell.angle_alpha   90.00
_cell.angle_beta   90.00
_cell.angle_gamma   90.00
#
_symmetry.space_group_name_H-M   'P 1'
#
loop_
_entity.id
_entity.type
_entity.pdbx_description
1 polymer ?
#
loop_
_entity_poly.entity_id
_entity_poly.type
_entity_poly.pdbx_seq_one_letter_code
_entity_poly.pdbx_strand_id
1 'polypeptide(L)'
;MVVFNVDMDNTLIYSYKHDIGYEKYCAEIYQEREISFMTHKTCKLLTELAGKVMIVPTTTRTREQYERIDLGIGKIPYALVCNGGVLSETW
;
A
#
# COMPACT_ATOMS: atom_id res chain seq x y z
N MET A 1 -2.14 21.36 -3.64
CA MET A 1 -1.90 20.09 -2.94
C MET A 1 -0.78 19.32 -3.63
N VAL A 2 0.15 18.82 -2.88
CA VAL A 2 1.23 17.99 -3.42
C VAL A 2 0.76 16.54 -3.49
N VAL A 3 0.95 15.91 -4.64
CA VAL A 3 0.64 14.49 -4.84
C VAL A 3 1.95 13.71 -4.87
N PHE A 4 2.02 12.67 -4.03
CA PHE A 4 3.16 11.78 -3.99
C PHE A 4 2.75 10.42 -4.59
N ASN A 5 3.23 10.18 -5.80
CA ASN A 5 2.97 8.93 -6.51
C ASN A 5 4.09 7.93 -6.16
N VAL A 6 3.74 6.77 -5.62
CA VAL A 6 4.72 5.82 -5.11
C VAL A 6 4.37 4.39 -5.54
N ASP A 7 5.39 3.66 -6.00
CA ASP A 7 5.23 2.24 -6.29
C ASP A 7 4.93 1.47 -5.03
N MET A 8 4.00 0.53 -5.12
CA MET A 8 3.57 -0.24 -3.95
C MET A 8 4.35 -1.54 -3.77
N ASP A 9 4.28 -2.44 -4.75
CA ASP A 9 4.90 -3.75 -4.60
C ASP A 9 6.42 -3.66 -4.67
N ASN A 10 7.11 -4.33 -3.74
CA ASN A 10 8.57 -4.34 -3.60
C ASN A 10 9.18 -2.97 -3.29
N THR A 11 8.36 -1.99 -2.92
CA THR A 11 8.81 -0.68 -2.47
C THR A 11 8.19 -0.35 -1.11
N LEU A 12 6.86 -0.36 -1.03
CA LEU A 12 6.14 -0.16 0.22
C LEU A 12 5.85 -1.47 0.92
N ILE A 13 5.45 -2.49 0.16
CA ILE A 13 5.09 -3.80 0.70
C ILE A 13 5.91 -4.91 0.06
N TYR A 14 6.12 -5.97 0.83
CA TYR A 14 6.90 -7.13 0.40
C TYR A 14 6.12 -8.39 0.72
N SER A 15 6.20 -9.39 -0.17
CA SER A 15 5.54 -10.67 0.09
C SER A 15 6.21 -11.40 1.25
N TYR A 16 5.52 -12.36 1.84
CA TYR A 16 6.05 -13.17 2.93
C TYR A 16 7.33 -13.93 2.57
N LYS A 17 7.63 -14.05 1.27
CA LYS A 17 8.84 -14.72 0.79
C LYS A 17 10.11 -13.87 0.98
N HIS A 18 9.96 -12.59 1.24
CA HIS A 18 11.08 -11.69 1.48
C HIS A 18 11.31 -11.52 2.98
N ASP A 19 12.56 -11.63 3.40
CA ASP A 19 12.92 -11.39 4.80
C ASP A 19 13.16 -9.89 5.00
N ILE A 20 12.23 -9.23 5.68
CA ILE A 20 12.35 -7.80 5.99
C ILE A 20 12.47 -7.57 7.50
N GLY A 21 12.81 -8.64 8.25
CA GLY A 21 12.99 -8.58 9.70
C GLY A 21 11.72 -8.92 10.48
N TYR A 22 11.80 -8.82 11.79
CA TYR A 22 10.69 -9.17 12.68
C TYR A 22 9.72 -8.00 12.90
N GLU A 23 10.22 -6.77 12.86
CA GLU A 23 9.40 -5.58 13.07
C GLU A 23 8.71 -5.20 11.77
N LYS A 24 7.57 -5.81 11.52
CA LYS A 24 6.82 -5.61 10.30
C LYS A 24 5.33 -5.54 10.57
N TYR A 25 4.64 -4.83 9.71
CA TYR A 25 3.20 -4.65 9.73
C TYR A 25 2.58 -5.46 8.59
N CYS A 26 1.53 -6.23 8.90
CA CYS A 26 0.84 -7.00 7.87
C CYS A 26 -0.05 -6.06 7.04
N ALA A 27 0.26 -5.96 5.75
CA ALA A 27 -0.46 -5.09 4.83
C ALA A 27 -1.50 -5.83 3.99
N GLU A 28 -1.45 -7.16 3.96
CA GLU A 28 -2.40 -7.93 3.17
C GLU A 28 -2.67 -9.30 3.79
N ILE A 29 -3.95 -9.62 3.94
CA ILE A 29 -4.41 -10.95 4.34
C ILE A 29 -5.22 -11.53 3.19
N TYR A 30 -4.90 -12.75 2.77
CA TYR A 30 -5.61 -13.45 1.71
C TYR A 30 -5.87 -14.89 2.14
N GLN A 31 -7.13 -15.30 2.08
CA GLN A 31 -7.56 -16.65 2.51
C GLN A 31 -7.05 -16.99 3.92
N GLU A 32 -7.25 -16.04 4.85
CA GLU A 32 -6.87 -16.16 6.27
C GLU A 32 -5.36 -16.26 6.51
N ARG A 33 -4.53 -15.90 5.52
CA ARG A 33 -3.08 -15.92 5.65
C ARG A 33 -2.51 -14.53 5.45
N GLU A 34 -1.53 -14.19 6.27
CA GLU A 34 -0.77 -12.95 6.13
C GLU A 34 0.24 -13.15 5.00
N ILE A 35 0.08 -12.43 3.89
CA ILE A 35 0.90 -12.66 2.70
C ILE A 35 1.77 -11.48 2.27
N SER A 36 1.48 -10.28 2.73
CA SER A 36 2.31 -9.11 2.41
C SER A 36 2.53 -8.26 3.63
N PHE A 37 3.73 -7.67 3.72
CA PHE A 37 4.16 -6.93 4.89
C PHE A 37 4.90 -5.65 4.50
N MET A 38 4.89 -4.68 5.40
CA MET A 38 5.73 -3.49 5.27
C MET A 38 6.54 -3.31 6.56
N THR A 39 7.70 -2.67 6.45
CA THR A 39 8.53 -2.41 7.63
C THR A 39 7.90 -1.32 8.49
N HIS A 40 8.20 -1.32 9.79
CA HIS A 40 7.74 -0.26 10.69
C HIS A 40 8.29 1.10 10.26
N LYS A 41 9.49 1.13 9.71
CA LYS A 41 10.08 2.37 9.19
C LYS A 41 9.23 2.95 8.07
N THR A 42 8.80 2.12 7.12
CA THR A 42 7.92 2.54 6.03
C THR A 42 6.57 2.99 6.56
N CYS A 43 5.99 2.25 7.51
CA CYS A 43 4.72 2.64 8.13
C CYS A 43 4.81 4.05 8.73
N LYS A 44 5.89 4.31 9.45
CA LYS A 44 6.12 5.61 10.10
C LYS A 44 6.25 6.72 9.07
N LEU A 45 7.03 6.49 8.01
CA LEU A 45 7.20 7.47 6.95
C LEU A 45 5.89 7.77 6.23
N LEU A 46 5.11 6.75 5.92
CA LEU A 46 3.81 6.93 5.27
C LEU A 46 2.85 7.72 6.16
N THR A 47 2.83 7.42 7.45
CA THR A 47 1.98 8.12 8.40
C THR A 47 2.32 9.61 8.45
N GLU A 48 3.61 9.93 8.46
CA GLU A 48 4.06 11.32 8.45
C GLU A 48 3.71 12.03 7.15
N LEU A 49 3.91 11.36 6.00
CA LEU A 49 3.63 11.94 4.70
C LEU A 49 2.14 12.12 4.46
N ALA A 50 1.31 11.19 4.95
CA ALA A 50 -0.13 11.25 4.75
C ALA A 50 -0.76 12.51 5.32
N GLY A 51 -0.14 13.11 6.34
CA GLY A 51 -0.59 14.38 6.91
C GLY A 51 -0.19 15.62 6.11
N LYS A 52 0.68 15.46 5.12
CA LYS A 52 1.26 16.58 4.37
C LYS A 52 0.98 16.55 2.88
N VAL A 53 0.82 15.36 2.31
CA VAL A 53 0.65 15.18 0.86
C VAL A 53 -0.41 14.15 0.59
N MET A 54 -0.93 14.14 -0.64
CA MET A 54 -1.82 13.07 -1.09
C MET A 54 -0.97 11.92 -1.61
N ILE A 55 -1.08 10.77 -0.97
CA ILE A 55 -0.36 9.57 -1.39
C ILE A 55 -1.20 8.82 -2.43
N VAL A 56 -0.62 8.55 -3.60
CA VAL A 56 -1.27 7.82 -4.67
C VAL A 56 -0.40 6.60 -5.01
N PRO A 57 -0.76 5.42 -4.48
CA PRO A 57 -0.02 4.20 -4.79
C PRO A 57 -0.18 3.80 -6.26
N THR A 58 0.88 3.26 -6.83
CA THR A 58 0.86 2.69 -8.17
C THR A 58 1.18 1.20 -8.06
N THR A 59 0.37 0.36 -8.69
CA THR A 59 0.53 -1.07 -8.60
C THR A 59 0.05 -1.76 -9.87
N THR A 60 0.64 -2.92 -10.20
CA THR A 60 0.17 -3.78 -11.27
C THR A 60 -0.96 -4.69 -10.82
N ARG A 61 -1.36 -4.62 -9.55
CA ARG A 61 -2.46 -5.41 -9.02
C ARG A 61 -3.78 -5.00 -9.67
N THR A 62 -4.71 -5.95 -9.73
CA THR A 62 -6.10 -5.63 -10.12
C THR A 62 -6.77 -4.87 -8.98
N ARG A 63 -7.96 -4.30 -9.26
CA ARG A 63 -8.74 -3.64 -8.23
C ARG A 63 -8.99 -4.53 -7.02
N GLU A 64 -9.41 -5.77 -7.25
CA GLU A 64 -9.68 -6.73 -6.17
C GLU A 64 -8.44 -7.01 -5.34
N GLN A 65 -7.30 -7.18 -5.98
CA GLN A 65 -6.05 -7.42 -5.30
C GLN A 65 -5.58 -6.19 -4.52
N TYR A 66 -5.82 -5.00 -5.06
CA TYR A 66 -5.45 -3.76 -4.39
C TYR A 66 -6.32 -3.54 -3.14
N GLU A 67 -7.61 -3.84 -3.22
CA GLU A 67 -8.54 -3.62 -2.11
C GLU A 67 -8.22 -4.45 -0.87
N ARG A 68 -7.40 -5.50 -1.00
CA ARG A 68 -6.95 -6.30 0.14
C ARG A 68 -5.83 -5.62 0.93
N ILE A 69 -5.24 -4.55 0.40
CA ILE A 69 -4.07 -3.90 1.00
C ILE A 69 -4.49 -2.87 2.02
N ASP A 70 -3.87 -2.95 3.20
CA ASP A 70 -4.01 -1.96 4.27
C ASP A 70 -2.61 -1.39 4.56
N LEU A 71 -2.40 -0.14 4.16
CA LEU A 71 -1.12 0.53 4.38
C LEU A 71 -1.02 1.22 5.73
N GLY A 72 -2.07 1.13 6.55
CA GLY A 72 -2.05 1.65 7.91
C GLY A 72 -2.20 3.17 8.03
N ILE A 73 -2.55 3.84 6.95
CA ILE A 73 -2.70 5.30 6.94
C ILE A 73 -4.15 5.76 6.71
N GLY A 74 -5.09 4.83 6.92
CA GLY A 74 -6.49 5.13 6.68
C GLY A 74 -6.85 5.05 5.21
N LYS A 75 -7.86 5.83 4.81
CA LYS A 75 -8.33 5.81 3.44
C LYS A 75 -7.36 6.50 2.49
N ILE A 76 -7.12 5.87 1.35
CA ILE A 76 -6.32 6.43 0.27
C ILE A 76 -7.30 6.79 -0.85
N PRO A 77 -7.48 8.09 -1.16
CA PRO A 77 -8.52 8.50 -2.08
C PRO A 77 -8.34 8.03 -3.51
N TYR A 78 -7.10 7.87 -3.96
CA TYR A 78 -6.81 7.46 -5.33
C TYR A 78 -5.66 6.47 -5.39
N ALA A 79 -5.72 5.57 -6.38
CA ALA A 79 -4.62 4.65 -6.67
C ALA A 79 -4.60 4.37 -8.17
N LEU A 80 -3.41 4.14 -8.71
CA LEU A 80 -3.24 3.69 -10.09
C LEU A 80 -3.06 2.18 -10.07
N VAL A 81 -4.01 1.47 -10.67
CA VAL A 81 -4.03 0.02 -10.65
C VAL A 81 -3.80 -0.55 -12.05
N CYS A 82 -3.84 -1.86 -12.16
CA CYS A 82 -3.60 -2.61 -13.38
C CYS A 82 -4.21 -1.93 -14.61
N ASN A 83 -3.44 -1.87 -15.71
CA ASN A 83 -3.83 -1.27 -17.00
C ASN A 83 -4.03 0.25 -16.94
N GLY A 84 -3.38 0.91 -16.00
CA GLY A 84 -3.45 2.37 -15.91
C GLY A 84 -4.78 2.92 -15.42
N GLY A 85 -5.66 2.05 -14.91
CA GLY A 85 -6.92 2.49 -14.34
C GLY A 85 -6.72 3.27 -13.06
N VAL A 86 -7.61 4.22 -12.80
CA VAL A 86 -7.60 4.99 -11.57
C VAL A 86 -8.71 4.49 -10.66
N LEU A 87 -8.34 4.07 -9.44
CA LEU A 87 -9.29 3.74 -8.40
C LEU A 87 -9.53 4.96 -7.53
N SER A 88 -10.81 5.22 -7.26
CA SER A 88 -11.21 6.25 -6.30
C SER A 88 -12.06 5.60 -5.22
N GLU A 89 -11.90 6.04 -3.98
CA GLU A 89 -12.69 5.49 -2.87
C GLU A 89 -14.18 5.83 -2.96
N THR A 90 -14.56 6.74 -3.85
CA THR A 90 -15.94 7.18 -3.98
C THR A 90 -16.77 6.33 -4.93
N TRP A 91 -16.22 5.30 -5.51
CA TRP A 91 -16.96 4.47 -6.47
C TRP A 91 -17.15 3.03 -6.05
#